data_0e1f81f38e4e85bdd31369f4eb20ee79
#
_entry.id   0e1f81f38e4e85bdd31369f4eb20ee79
#
_cell.length_a   1.000
_cell.length_b   1.000
_cell.length_c   1.000
_cell.angle_alpha   90.00
_cell.angle_beta   90.00
_cell.angle_gamma   90.00
#
_symmetry.space_group_name_H-M   'P 1'
#
loop_
_entity.id
_entity.type
_entity.pdbx_description
1 polymer ?
#
loop_
_entity_poly.entity_id
_entity_poly.type
_entity_poly.pdbx_seq_one_letter_code
_entity_poly.pdbx_strand_id
1 'polypeptide(L)'
;MSINLIQSIKKNLGYAELKKIDPNTQQTINDDTEEDKLNQAAIPAVLIVLYKYTRTNDGAQQVMTSSLTNDWLGMMLGDDTADAVTKVANYSDIAEVNVAERMELIAKQAVGLIREANPVSVNDVKEIVAAERNNILKYLPPSLHMGDLLNDTTLDDNVRKMEGPVSSIMTALGSVFSGSERGKDD
;
A
#
# COMPACT_ATOMS: atom_id res chain seq x y z
N MET A 1 -17.90 7.41 13.82
CA MET A 1 -18.07 5.99 13.48
C MET A 1 -16.83 5.52 12.75
N SER A 2 -16.20 4.45 13.20
CA SER A 2 -15.05 3.87 12.50
C SER A 2 -15.58 3.02 11.34
N ILE A 3 -15.23 3.36 10.10
CA ILE A 3 -15.54 2.56 8.92
C ILE A 3 -14.36 1.63 8.69
N ASN A 4 -14.62 0.35 8.43
CA ASN A 4 -13.58 -0.55 7.93
C ASN A 4 -13.68 -0.61 6.40
N LEU A 5 -12.90 0.24 5.72
CA LEU A 5 -12.93 0.35 4.26
C LEU A 5 -12.63 -0.98 3.58
N ILE A 6 -11.62 -1.73 4.04
CA ILE A 6 -11.25 -3.02 3.44
C ILE A 6 -12.41 -3.99 3.51
N GLN A 7 -13.01 -4.18 4.68
CA GLN A 7 -14.12 -5.12 4.85
C GLN A 7 -15.37 -4.70 4.06
N SER A 8 -15.66 -3.40 4.02
CA SER A 8 -16.81 -2.89 3.28
C SER A 8 -16.63 -3.06 1.77
N ILE A 9 -15.43 -2.77 1.22
CA ILE A 9 -15.13 -2.97 -0.20
C ILE A 9 -15.25 -4.45 -0.56
N LYS A 10 -14.62 -5.35 0.20
CA LYS A 10 -14.72 -6.79 -0.05
C LYS A 10 -16.16 -7.27 -0.07
N LYS A 11 -16.94 -6.87 0.93
CA LYS A 11 -18.35 -7.26 1.03
C LYS A 11 -19.18 -6.76 -0.15
N ASN A 12 -18.99 -5.48 -0.53
CA ASN A 12 -19.78 -4.85 -1.57
C ASN A 12 -19.44 -5.37 -2.97
N LEU A 13 -18.16 -5.71 -3.20
CA LEU A 13 -17.67 -6.23 -4.48
C LEU A 13 -17.61 -7.76 -4.55
N GLY A 14 -17.94 -8.46 -3.47
CA GLY A 14 -17.96 -9.93 -3.43
C GLY A 14 -16.57 -10.57 -3.45
N TYR A 15 -15.53 -9.88 -2.93
CA TYR A 15 -14.16 -10.38 -2.94
C TYR A 15 -13.86 -11.27 -1.73
N ALA A 16 -12.91 -12.20 -1.92
CA ALA A 16 -12.44 -13.09 -0.86
C ALA A 16 -11.76 -12.34 0.30
N GLU A 17 -11.53 -13.05 1.41
CA GLU A 17 -10.80 -12.51 2.55
C GLU A 17 -9.34 -12.23 2.20
N LEU A 18 -8.86 -11.03 2.56
CA LEU A 18 -7.46 -10.69 2.43
C LEU A 18 -6.64 -11.34 3.55
N LYS A 19 -5.44 -11.77 3.24
CA LYS A 19 -4.48 -12.30 4.20
C LYS A 19 -3.71 -11.15 4.85
N LYS A 20 -3.58 -11.18 6.16
CA LYS A 20 -2.68 -10.23 6.84
C LYS A 20 -1.24 -10.58 6.47
N ILE A 21 -0.49 -9.59 6.06
CA ILE A 21 0.92 -9.73 5.77
C ILE A 21 1.67 -9.71 7.10
N ASP A 22 2.36 -10.80 7.42
CA ASP A 22 3.32 -10.84 8.53
C ASP A 22 4.68 -10.42 7.98
N PRO A 23 5.27 -9.30 8.44
CA PRO A 23 6.57 -8.85 7.97
C PRO A 23 7.71 -9.84 8.32
N ASN A 24 7.46 -10.80 9.23
CA ASN A 24 8.46 -11.79 9.66
C ASN A 24 8.38 -13.12 8.88
N THR A 25 7.37 -13.33 8.07
CA THR A 25 7.22 -14.53 7.26
C THR A 25 7.12 -14.15 5.78
N GLN A 26 8.09 -14.57 4.99
CA GLN A 26 7.96 -14.63 3.54
C GLN A 26 6.99 -15.78 3.20
N GLN A 27 5.71 -15.58 3.48
CA GLN A 27 4.71 -16.53 3.03
C GLN A 27 4.58 -16.41 1.52
N THR A 28 5.21 -17.34 0.80
CA THR A 28 4.85 -17.62 -0.59
C THR A 28 3.39 -18.08 -0.57
N ILE A 29 2.53 -17.28 -1.15
CA ILE A 29 1.09 -17.55 -1.31
C ILE A 29 0.97 -18.56 -2.46
N ASN A 30 1.29 -19.84 -2.21
CA ASN A 30 1.37 -20.86 -3.26
C ASN A 30 0.00 -21.43 -3.66
N ASP A 31 -1.08 -21.13 -2.91
CA ASP A 31 -2.42 -21.68 -3.16
C ASP A 31 -3.45 -20.61 -3.57
N ASP A 32 -3.05 -19.33 -3.74
CA ASP A 32 -4.00 -18.28 -4.14
C ASP A 32 -4.17 -18.25 -5.66
N THR A 33 -5.42 -18.06 -6.07
CA THR A 33 -5.74 -17.78 -7.46
C THR A 33 -5.18 -16.42 -7.89
N GLU A 34 -5.03 -16.18 -9.21
CA GLU A 34 -4.65 -14.86 -9.73
C GLU A 34 -5.60 -13.76 -9.25
N GLU A 35 -6.88 -14.08 -9.17
CA GLU A 35 -7.93 -13.18 -8.67
C GLU A 35 -7.72 -12.84 -7.18
N ASP A 36 -7.35 -13.81 -6.34
CA ASP A 36 -7.06 -13.58 -4.91
C ASP A 36 -5.82 -12.70 -4.76
N LYS A 37 -4.77 -12.94 -5.57
CA LYS A 37 -3.57 -12.11 -5.62
C LYS A 37 -3.89 -10.68 -6.07
N LEU A 38 -4.73 -10.53 -7.11
CA LEU A 38 -5.17 -9.22 -7.57
C LEU A 38 -5.87 -8.45 -6.46
N ASN A 39 -6.83 -9.05 -5.79
CA ASN A 39 -7.56 -8.40 -4.71
C ASN A 39 -6.66 -8.10 -3.50
N GLN A 40 -5.72 -9.01 -3.16
CA GLN A 40 -4.73 -8.81 -2.11
C GLN A 40 -3.83 -7.61 -2.37
N ALA A 41 -3.48 -7.34 -3.62
CA ALA A 41 -2.63 -6.22 -4.00
C ALA A 41 -3.44 -4.93 -4.23
N ALA A 42 -4.50 -5.00 -5.04
CA ALA A 42 -5.23 -3.84 -5.52
C ALA A 42 -5.97 -3.09 -4.40
N ILE A 43 -6.63 -3.80 -3.47
CA ILE A 43 -7.42 -3.14 -2.42
C ILE A 43 -6.53 -2.26 -1.53
N PRO A 44 -5.49 -2.78 -0.85
CA PRO A 44 -4.67 -1.94 0.00
C PRO A 44 -3.83 -0.92 -0.79
N ALA A 45 -3.40 -1.22 -2.03
CA ALA A 45 -2.71 -0.25 -2.87
C ALA A 45 -3.57 0.97 -3.18
N VAL A 46 -4.80 0.78 -3.63
CA VAL A 46 -5.73 1.89 -3.89
C VAL A 46 -6.05 2.68 -2.62
N LEU A 47 -6.26 1.99 -1.50
CA LEU A 47 -6.58 2.65 -0.23
C LEU A 47 -5.40 3.47 0.33
N ILE A 48 -4.15 3.03 0.15
CA ILE A 48 -2.99 3.82 0.58
C ILE A 48 -2.76 5.03 -0.33
N VAL A 49 -3.06 4.91 -1.63
CA VAL A 49 -3.08 6.04 -2.57
C VAL A 49 -4.14 7.06 -2.17
N LEU A 50 -5.36 6.60 -1.86
CA LEU A 50 -6.44 7.45 -1.38
C LEU A 50 -6.08 8.14 -0.05
N TYR A 51 -5.42 7.43 0.87
CA TYR A 51 -4.89 8.04 2.09
C TYR A 51 -3.93 9.18 1.79
N LYS A 52 -2.97 8.98 0.89
CA LYS A 52 -2.01 10.01 0.48
C LYS A 52 -2.72 11.20 -0.17
N TYR A 53 -3.64 10.94 -1.09
CA TYR A 53 -4.42 11.95 -1.81
C TYR A 53 -5.23 12.83 -0.86
N THR A 54 -5.93 12.23 0.09
CA THR A 54 -6.79 12.95 1.04
C THR A 54 -6.02 13.70 2.13
N ARG A 55 -4.69 13.56 2.24
CA ARG A 55 -3.89 14.42 3.14
C ARG A 55 -3.89 15.87 2.70
N THR A 56 -4.07 16.14 1.41
CA THR A 56 -4.24 17.50 0.89
C THR A 56 -5.67 18.00 1.08
N ASN A 57 -5.85 19.32 1.20
CA ASN A 57 -7.20 19.90 1.26
C ASN A 57 -7.96 19.67 -0.04
N ASP A 58 -7.27 19.83 -1.17
CA ASP A 58 -7.87 19.67 -2.50
C ASP A 58 -8.31 18.21 -2.72
N GLY A 59 -7.48 17.24 -2.41
CA GLY A 59 -7.83 15.83 -2.53
C GLY A 59 -9.03 15.45 -1.65
N ALA A 60 -9.04 15.88 -0.39
CA ALA A 60 -10.17 15.63 0.49
C ALA A 60 -11.46 16.35 0.01
N GLN A 61 -11.34 17.56 -0.54
CA GLN A 61 -12.47 18.29 -1.14
C GLN A 61 -13.00 17.56 -2.38
N GLN A 62 -12.12 17.03 -3.24
CA GLN A 62 -12.52 16.24 -4.40
C GLN A 62 -13.27 14.97 -3.99
N VAL A 63 -12.83 14.29 -2.94
CA VAL A 63 -13.55 13.13 -2.39
C VAL A 63 -14.97 13.51 -1.97
N MET A 64 -15.22 14.70 -1.47
CA MET A 64 -16.56 15.16 -1.09
C MET A 64 -17.44 15.53 -2.29
N THR A 65 -16.88 16.14 -3.33
CA THR A 65 -17.66 16.90 -4.32
C THR A 65 -17.63 16.36 -5.74
N SER A 66 -16.56 15.66 -6.15
CA SER A 66 -16.39 15.21 -7.53
C SER A 66 -17.31 14.04 -7.87
N SER A 67 -17.70 13.91 -9.15
CA SER A 67 -18.54 12.78 -9.59
C SER A 67 -17.88 11.43 -9.34
N LEU A 68 -18.65 10.41 -8.93
CA LEU A 68 -18.19 9.02 -8.86
C LEU A 68 -17.90 8.42 -10.24
N THR A 69 -18.34 9.05 -11.32
CA THR A 69 -18.05 8.62 -12.70
C THR A 69 -16.70 9.12 -13.21
N ASN A 70 -16.01 9.97 -12.47
CA ASN A 70 -14.67 10.44 -12.83
C ASN A 70 -13.66 9.27 -12.81
N ASP A 71 -12.52 9.49 -13.47
CA ASP A 71 -11.34 8.65 -13.37
C ASP A 71 -10.64 8.93 -12.03
N TRP A 72 -11.01 8.18 -11.01
CA TRP A 72 -10.48 8.35 -9.66
C TRP A 72 -9.03 7.93 -9.54
N LEU A 73 -8.64 6.86 -10.25
CA LEU A 73 -7.26 6.38 -10.21
C LEU A 73 -6.31 7.42 -10.80
N GLY A 74 -6.65 7.96 -11.97
CA GLY A 74 -5.89 9.04 -12.60
C GLY A 74 -5.89 10.34 -11.78
N MET A 75 -6.99 10.70 -11.14
CA MET A 75 -7.05 11.87 -10.24
C MET A 75 -6.13 11.75 -9.03
N MET A 76 -6.00 10.55 -8.47
CA MET A 76 -5.20 10.31 -7.27
C MET A 76 -3.71 10.15 -7.56
N LEU A 77 -3.35 9.56 -8.68
CA LEU A 77 -1.97 9.16 -9.03
C LEU A 77 -1.35 10.03 -10.11
N GLY A 78 -2.15 10.65 -10.99
CA GLY A 78 -1.60 11.41 -12.12
C GLY A 78 -0.70 10.56 -13.00
N ASP A 79 0.54 11.02 -13.19
CA ASP A 79 1.56 10.34 -14.02
C ASP A 79 2.01 9.00 -13.45
N ASP A 80 1.83 8.75 -12.14
CA ASP A 80 2.22 7.51 -11.47
C ASP A 80 1.19 6.37 -11.66
N THR A 81 0.08 6.64 -12.36
CA THR A 81 -1.00 5.64 -12.56
C THR A 81 -0.51 4.38 -13.26
N ALA A 82 0.26 4.52 -14.33
CA ALA A 82 0.78 3.39 -15.09
C ALA A 82 1.71 2.52 -14.24
N ASP A 83 2.60 3.13 -13.44
CA ASP A 83 3.53 2.40 -12.58
C ASP A 83 2.78 1.65 -11.47
N ALA A 84 1.78 2.28 -10.85
CA ALA A 84 0.93 1.62 -9.85
C ALA A 84 0.22 0.39 -10.41
N VAL A 85 -0.36 0.51 -11.61
CA VAL A 85 -1.03 -0.59 -12.31
C VAL A 85 -0.04 -1.71 -12.63
N THR A 86 1.13 -1.38 -13.18
CA THR A 86 2.18 -2.35 -13.50
C THR A 86 2.66 -3.12 -12.27
N LYS A 87 2.84 -2.45 -11.12
CA LYS A 87 3.22 -3.10 -9.86
C LYS A 87 2.18 -4.14 -9.41
N VAL A 88 0.90 -3.81 -9.47
CA VAL A 88 -0.19 -4.73 -9.11
C VAL A 88 -0.34 -5.85 -10.14
N ALA A 89 -0.17 -5.57 -11.43
CA ALA A 89 -0.19 -6.55 -12.51
C ALA A 89 0.92 -7.60 -12.34
N ASN A 90 2.13 -7.15 -12.09
CA ASN A 90 3.27 -8.04 -11.84
C ASN A 90 3.10 -8.91 -10.59
N TYR A 91 2.44 -8.38 -9.54
CA TYR A 91 2.16 -9.15 -8.33
C TYR A 91 1.10 -10.24 -8.57
N SER A 92 0.08 -9.94 -9.35
CA SER A 92 -1.08 -10.81 -9.55
C SER A 92 -0.97 -11.76 -10.76
N ASP A 93 -0.04 -11.48 -11.67
CA ASP A 93 0.10 -12.14 -12.98
C ASP A 93 -1.13 -11.94 -13.89
N ILE A 94 -1.76 -10.75 -13.77
CA ILE A 94 -2.95 -10.37 -14.55
C ILE A 94 -2.60 -9.19 -15.45
N ALA A 95 -3.21 -9.16 -16.66
CA ALA A 95 -3.00 -8.09 -17.62
C ALA A 95 -3.36 -6.70 -17.06
N GLU A 96 -2.52 -5.69 -17.34
CA GLU A 96 -2.65 -4.32 -16.81
C GLU A 96 -4.02 -3.69 -17.06
N VAL A 97 -4.66 -3.96 -18.20
CA VAL A 97 -6.00 -3.43 -18.50
C VAL A 97 -7.03 -3.89 -17.48
N ASN A 98 -7.00 -5.17 -17.10
CA ASN A 98 -7.93 -5.74 -16.13
C ASN A 98 -7.62 -5.23 -14.71
N VAL A 99 -6.33 -5.04 -14.42
CA VAL A 99 -5.87 -4.45 -13.14
C VAL A 99 -6.33 -3.01 -13.01
N ALA A 100 -6.15 -2.19 -14.05
CA ALA A 100 -6.59 -0.79 -14.04
C ALA A 100 -8.10 -0.67 -13.82
N GLU A 101 -8.91 -1.47 -14.51
CA GLU A 101 -10.37 -1.52 -14.30
C GLU A 101 -10.72 -1.92 -12.85
N ARG A 102 -10.03 -2.90 -12.30
CA ARG A 102 -10.25 -3.35 -10.93
C ARG A 102 -9.87 -2.27 -9.91
N MET A 103 -8.71 -1.64 -10.06
CA MET A 103 -8.25 -0.57 -9.18
C MET A 103 -9.19 0.64 -9.24
N GLU A 104 -9.67 1.01 -10.42
CA GLU A 104 -10.65 2.09 -10.58
C GLU A 104 -11.99 1.77 -9.91
N LEU A 105 -12.48 0.54 -10.02
CA LEU A 105 -13.69 0.10 -9.34
C LEU A 105 -13.55 0.19 -7.81
N ILE A 106 -12.40 -0.24 -7.28
CA ILE A 106 -12.08 -0.14 -5.85
C ILE A 106 -12.01 1.32 -5.41
N ALA A 107 -11.40 2.21 -6.20
CA ALA A 107 -11.31 3.63 -5.90
C ALA A 107 -12.70 4.27 -5.81
N LYS A 108 -13.57 4.02 -6.78
CA LYS A 108 -14.96 4.49 -6.77
C LYS A 108 -15.73 3.99 -5.56
N GLN A 109 -15.59 2.72 -5.24
CA GLN A 109 -16.23 2.12 -4.08
C GLN A 109 -15.74 2.74 -2.77
N ALA A 110 -14.43 2.97 -2.63
CA ALA A 110 -13.85 3.60 -1.45
C ALA A 110 -14.36 5.02 -1.24
N VAL A 111 -14.39 5.83 -2.31
CA VAL A 111 -14.94 7.20 -2.27
C VAL A 111 -16.43 7.18 -1.92
N GLY A 112 -17.20 6.26 -2.48
CA GLY A 112 -18.61 6.08 -2.14
C GLY A 112 -18.83 5.81 -0.65
N LEU A 113 -18.07 4.87 -0.09
CA LEU A 113 -18.14 4.52 1.34
C LEU A 113 -17.77 5.69 2.27
N ILE A 114 -16.76 6.50 1.90
CA ILE A 114 -16.41 7.69 2.67
C ILE A 114 -17.57 8.68 2.67
N ARG A 115 -18.24 8.88 1.54
CA ARG A 115 -19.42 9.77 1.44
C ARG A 115 -20.61 9.26 2.21
N GLU A 116 -20.85 7.95 2.23
CA GLU A 116 -21.89 7.33 3.05
C GLU A 116 -21.71 7.58 4.54
N ALA A 117 -20.47 7.84 4.99
CA ALA A 117 -20.19 8.28 6.36
C ALA A 117 -20.62 9.73 6.64
N ASN A 118 -21.10 10.47 5.63
CA ASN A 118 -21.57 11.84 5.71
C ASN A 118 -20.55 12.82 6.32
N PRO A 119 -19.32 12.92 5.78
CA PRO A 119 -18.36 13.92 6.23
C PRO A 119 -18.92 15.33 5.95
N VAL A 120 -18.86 16.19 6.95
CA VAL A 120 -19.35 17.58 6.83
C VAL A 120 -18.23 18.57 6.50
N SER A 121 -16.99 18.13 6.59
CA SER A 121 -15.80 18.93 6.32
C SER A 121 -14.67 18.12 5.67
N VAL A 122 -13.73 18.85 5.07
CA VAL A 122 -12.47 18.29 4.55
C VAL A 122 -11.70 17.55 5.65
N ASN A 123 -11.73 18.03 6.89
CA ASN A 123 -11.05 17.38 8.00
C ASN A 123 -11.69 16.04 8.36
N ASP A 124 -13.00 15.92 8.28
CA ASP A 124 -13.70 14.65 8.53
C ASP A 124 -13.25 13.58 7.53
N VAL A 125 -13.12 13.94 6.24
CA VAL A 125 -12.59 13.03 5.23
C VAL A 125 -11.18 12.55 5.59
N LYS A 126 -10.30 13.50 5.96
CA LYS A 126 -8.93 13.20 6.37
C LYS A 126 -8.89 12.25 7.58
N GLU A 127 -9.71 12.50 8.59
CA GLU A 127 -9.77 11.68 9.80
C GLU A 127 -10.31 10.28 9.52
N ILE A 128 -11.37 10.15 8.72
CA ILE A 128 -11.92 8.86 8.31
C ILE A 128 -10.85 8.00 7.64
N VAL A 129 -10.15 8.56 6.66
CA VAL A 129 -9.15 7.80 5.89
C VAL A 129 -7.88 7.57 6.72
N ALA A 130 -7.45 8.54 7.54
CA ALA A 130 -6.29 8.39 8.42
C ALA A 130 -6.47 7.30 9.48
N ALA A 131 -7.68 7.13 9.99
CA ALA A 131 -8.01 6.06 10.94
C ALA A 131 -7.80 4.66 10.35
N GLU A 132 -7.93 4.51 9.03
CA GLU A 132 -7.75 3.23 8.33
C GLU A 132 -6.29 2.91 7.98
N ARG A 133 -5.36 3.88 8.06
CA ARG A 133 -3.96 3.70 7.62
C ARG A 133 -3.33 2.42 8.20
N ASN A 134 -3.39 2.24 9.50
CA ASN A 134 -2.77 1.07 10.14
C ASN A 134 -3.47 -0.24 9.77
N ASN A 135 -4.76 -0.20 9.47
CA ASN A 135 -5.51 -1.34 8.98
C ASN A 135 -5.11 -1.70 7.55
N ILE A 136 -4.96 -0.70 6.67
CA ILE A 136 -4.52 -0.88 5.28
C ILE A 136 -3.13 -1.51 5.23
N LEU A 137 -2.17 -1.00 6.01
CA LEU A 137 -0.79 -1.47 6.02
C LEU A 137 -0.63 -2.94 6.45
N LYS A 138 -1.58 -3.49 7.21
CA LYS A 138 -1.57 -4.92 7.57
C LYS A 138 -1.80 -5.86 6.39
N TYR A 139 -2.37 -5.37 5.31
CA TYR A 139 -2.72 -6.17 4.13
C TYR A 139 -1.92 -5.79 2.90
N LEU A 140 -1.16 -4.68 2.95
CA LEU A 140 -0.38 -4.18 1.81
C LEU A 140 0.87 -5.06 1.59
N PRO A 141 1.01 -5.73 0.43
CA PRO A 141 2.20 -6.49 0.12
C PRO A 141 3.44 -5.58 0.02
N PRO A 142 4.52 -5.85 0.78
CA PRO A 142 5.74 -5.06 0.74
C PRO A 142 6.39 -5.02 -0.65
N SER A 143 6.26 -6.09 -1.42
CA SER A 143 6.80 -6.20 -2.78
C SER A 143 6.20 -5.23 -3.79
N LEU A 144 5.10 -4.56 -3.46
CA LEU A 144 4.54 -3.50 -4.29
C LEU A 144 5.33 -2.19 -4.21
N HIS A 145 6.16 -1.99 -3.16
CA HIS A 145 6.95 -0.77 -2.97
C HIS A 145 6.13 0.51 -3.16
N MET A 146 4.95 0.55 -2.53
CA MET A 146 4.03 1.69 -2.66
C MET A 146 4.57 2.97 -1.98
N GLY A 147 5.44 2.83 -1.00
CA GLY A 147 6.11 3.96 -0.37
C GLY A 147 7.03 4.70 -1.34
N ASP A 148 7.81 3.96 -2.13
CA ASP A 148 8.67 4.54 -3.16
C ASP A 148 7.85 5.26 -4.23
N LEU A 149 6.76 4.63 -4.73
CA LEU A 149 5.86 5.23 -5.71
C LEU A 149 5.23 6.53 -5.19
N LEU A 150 4.82 6.56 -3.94
CA LEU A 150 4.14 7.71 -3.35
C LEU A 150 5.10 8.73 -2.73
N ASN A 151 6.43 8.54 -2.84
CA ASN A 151 7.44 9.35 -2.14
C ASN A 151 7.15 9.49 -0.63
N ASP A 152 6.74 8.40 -0.01
CA ASP A 152 6.43 8.33 1.43
C ASP A 152 7.10 7.11 2.06
N THR A 153 8.35 7.27 2.45
CA THR A 153 9.18 6.20 3.05
C THR A 153 8.58 5.61 4.32
N THR A 154 7.63 6.30 4.96
CA THR A 154 6.96 5.78 6.17
C THR A 154 5.99 4.64 5.88
N LEU A 155 5.64 4.42 4.62
CA LEU A 155 4.77 3.32 4.20
C LEU A 155 5.54 2.01 4.09
N ASP A 156 6.83 2.07 3.75
CA ASP A 156 7.71 0.92 3.58
C ASP A 156 8.50 0.58 4.88
N ASP A 157 8.39 1.39 5.92
CA ASP A 157 9.10 1.21 7.20
C ASP A 157 8.78 -0.11 7.92
N ASN A 158 7.68 -0.76 7.60
CA ASN A 158 7.39 -2.10 8.12
C ASN A 158 8.35 -3.16 7.56
N VAL A 159 9.01 -2.89 6.43
CA VAL A 159 10.02 -3.76 5.80
C VAL A 159 11.41 -3.45 6.37
N ARG A 160 11.71 -2.17 6.65
CA ARG A 160 13.03 -1.72 7.15
C ARG A 160 13.29 -2.05 8.61
N LYS A 161 12.27 -2.36 9.40
CA LYS A 161 12.48 -2.81 10.80
C LYS A 161 13.18 -4.16 10.93
N MET A 162 13.36 -4.90 9.84
CA MET A 162 14.15 -6.13 9.81
C MET A 162 15.63 -5.93 9.48
N GLU A 163 16.02 -4.76 8.97
CA GLU A 163 17.41 -4.30 8.96
C GLU A 163 17.73 -3.64 10.31
N GLY A 164 17.71 -4.47 11.37
CA GLY A 164 18.10 -4.01 12.69
C GLY A 164 19.57 -3.60 12.72
N PRO A 165 20.01 -2.79 13.71
CA PRO A 165 21.38 -2.28 13.84
C PRO A 165 22.46 -3.40 13.96
N VAL A 166 22.06 -4.66 13.86
CA VAL A 166 22.95 -5.83 13.96
C VAL A 166 23.74 -6.09 12.67
N SER A 167 23.22 -5.73 11.49
CA SER A 167 23.95 -5.96 10.24
C SER A 167 25.10 -4.96 10.02
N SER A 168 24.98 -3.75 10.55
CA SER A 168 26.07 -2.76 10.48
C SER A 168 27.19 -3.03 11.47
N ILE A 169 26.93 -3.76 12.57
CA ILE A 169 27.94 -4.15 13.54
C ILE A 169 28.79 -5.32 13.03
N MET A 170 28.22 -6.26 12.26
CA MET A 170 28.97 -7.39 11.67
C MET A 170 29.96 -6.93 10.61
N THR A 171 29.64 -5.92 9.82
CA THR A 171 30.58 -5.35 8.83
C THR A 171 31.72 -4.57 9.49
N ALA A 172 31.48 -3.93 10.63
CA ALA A 172 32.53 -3.22 11.35
C ALA A 172 33.50 -4.15 12.10
N LEU A 173 33.03 -5.32 12.55
CA LEU A 173 33.91 -6.31 13.24
C LEU A 173 34.77 -7.10 12.25
N GLY A 174 34.33 -7.31 11.02
CA GLY A 174 35.11 -7.98 9.98
C GLY A 174 36.38 -7.23 9.57
N SER A 175 36.41 -5.91 9.67
CA SER A 175 37.55 -5.07 9.33
C SER A 175 38.63 -4.98 10.44
N VAL A 176 38.25 -5.31 11.69
CA VAL A 176 39.18 -5.23 12.84
C VAL A 176 40.00 -6.51 12.99
N PHE A 177 39.52 -7.67 12.51
CA PHE A 177 40.21 -8.94 12.59
C PHE A 177 41.16 -9.23 11.42
N SER A 178 41.13 -8.49 10.32
CA SER A 178 42.03 -8.70 9.18
C SER A 178 43.32 -7.87 9.23
N GLY A 179 43.55 -7.13 10.33
CA GLY A 179 44.69 -6.24 10.46
C GLY A 179 45.85 -6.69 11.38
N SER A 180 45.83 -7.92 11.92
CA SER A 180 46.81 -8.33 12.91
C SER A 180 47.55 -9.65 12.53
N GLU A 181 48.15 -9.70 11.34
CA GLU A 181 49.23 -10.62 11.07
C GLU A 181 50.22 -10.01 10.04
N ARG A 182 51.10 -9.16 10.54
CA ARG A 182 52.39 -8.88 9.86
C ARG A 182 53.43 -8.44 10.87
N GLY A 183 54.35 -9.33 11.08
CA GLY A 183 55.72 -8.92 11.38
C GLY A 183 56.22 -9.22 12.77
N LYS A 184 56.96 -10.32 12.88
CA LYS A 184 58.30 -10.32 13.49
C LYS A 184 58.95 -11.67 13.18
N ASP A 185 59.82 -11.66 12.16
CA ASP A 185 61.02 -12.42 12.14
C ASP A 185 62.14 -11.42 11.84
N ASP A 186 62.95 -11.22 12.85
CA ASP A 186 64.40 -11.13 12.90
C ASP A 186 64.82 -11.02 14.34
#